data_ccdf1953579d9ee876343d80604c4234
#
_entry.id   ccdf1953579d9ee876343d80604c4234
#
_cell.length_a   1.000
_cell.length_b   1.000
_cell.length_c   1.000
_cell.angle_alpha   90.00
_cell.angle_beta   90.00
_cell.angle_gamma   90.00
#
_symmetry.space_group_name_H-M   'P 1'
#
loop_
_entity.id
_entity.type
_entity.pdbx_description
1 polymer ?
#
loop_
_entity_poly.entity_id
_entity_poly.type
_entity_poly.pdbx_seq_one_letter_code
_entity_poly.pdbx_strand_id
1 'polypeptide(L)'
;MIKAGIIGATGYAGSELVRILLGHKDVEIKWYGSRSYIDKKYASIYQNFFQLVDATCMDDNMEALADQVDVIFTATPQGLCASLVNEEILSKVKIIDLSADFRIKDVKVYEEWYKLEHKSPQFIEEAVYGLCEINREDVKKARLVANPGCYLSLIHI
;
A
#
# COMPACT_ATOMS: atom_id res chain seq x y z
N MET A 1 -12.61 -1.64 -14.84
CA MET A 1 -11.30 -1.97 -14.29
C MET A 1 -11.08 -1.14 -13.04
N ILE A 2 -10.54 -1.73 -11.98
CA ILE A 2 -10.16 -1.05 -10.74
C ILE A 2 -8.88 -0.27 -11.01
N LYS A 3 -8.89 1.01 -10.72
CA LYS A 3 -7.71 1.87 -10.85
C LYS A 3 -6.90 1.78 -9.57
N ALA A 4 -5.64 1.41 -9.69
CA ALA A 4 -4.71 1.25 -8.56
C ALA A 4 -3.61 2.30 -8.60
N GLY A 5 -3.25 2.83 -7.43
CA GLY A 5 -2.05 3.60 -7.21
C GLY A 5 -1.11 2.88 -6.25
N ILE A 6 0.19 3.01 -6.46
CA ILE A 6 1.19 2.37 -5.61
C ILE A 6 2.15 3.44 -5.10
N ILE A 7 2.15 3.69 -3.80
CA ILE A 7 3.16 4.51 -3.13
C ILE A 7 4.33 3.60 -2.74
N GLY A 8 5.56 3.99 -3.11
CA GLY A 8 6.74 3.14 -2.95
C GLY A 8 6.90 2.09 -4.06
N ALA A 9 6.39 2.37 -5.27
CA ALA A 9 6.43 1.46 -6.43
C ALA A 9 7.85 1.02 -6.83
N THR A 10 8.87 1.78 -6.47
CA THR A 10 10.29 1.49 -6.78
C THR A 10 11.04 0.79 -5.66
N GLY A 11 10.37 0.39 -4.57
CA GLY A 11 10.92 -0.55 -3.59
C GLY A 11 10.78 -2.01 -4.06
N TYR A 12 11.42 -2.96 -3.38
CA TYR A 12 11.32 -4.39 -3.72
C TYR A 12 9.87 -4.90 -3.67
N ALA A 13 9.15 -4.61 -2.58
CA ALA A 13 7.74 -5.00 -2.45
C ALA A 13 6.86 -4.29 -3.48
N GLY A 14 7.11 -3.00 -3.72
CA GLY A 14 6.38 -2.21 -4.70
C GLY A 14 6.57 -2.71 -6.13
N SER A 15 7.80 -3.04 -6.54
CA SER A 15 8.08 -3.54 -7.88
C SER A 15 7.47 -4.93 -8.13
N GLU A 16 7.46 -5.79 -7.11
CA GLU A 16 6.79 -7.08 -7.18
C GLU A 16 5.26 -6.91 -7.26
N LEU A 17 4.71 -5.97 -6.52
CA LEU A 17 3.29 -5.62 -6.62
C LEU A 17 2.92 -5.11 -8.03
N VAL A 18 3.76 -4.25 -8.61
CA VAL A 18 3.59 -3.82 -10.01
C VAL A 18 3.54 -5.03 -10.94
N ARG A 19 4.49 -5.97 -10.81
CA ARG A 19 4.54 -7.18 -11.62
C ARG A 19 3.25 -8.01 -11.51
N ILE A 20 2.74 -8.19 -10.30
CA ILE A 20 1.50 -8.96 -10.04
C ILE A 20 0.30 -8.24 -10.64
N LEU A 21 0.16 -6.94 -10.41
CA LEU A 21 -1.00 -6.17 -10.86
C LEU A 21 -1.05 -5.98 -12.37
N LEU A 22 0.09 -5.92 -13.06
CA LEU A 22 0.13 -5.91 -14.54
C LEU A 22 -0.48 -7.17 -15.16
N GLY A 23 -0.40 -8.31 -14.47
CA GLY A 23 -1.05 -9.55 -14.89
C GLY A 23 -2.52 -9.68 -14.47
N HIS A 24 -3.05 -8.74 -13.70
CA HIS A 24 -4.41 -8.83 -13.17
C HIS A 24 -5.43 -8.24 -14.16
N LYS A 25 -6.35 -9.06 -14.65
CA LYS A 25 -7.30 -8.70 -15.72
C LYS A 25 -8.28 -7.55 -15.37
N ASP A 26 -8.52 -7.31 -14.09
CA ASP A 26 -9.51 -6.33 -13.61
C ASP A 26 -8.86 -5.07 -12.99
N VAL A 27 -7.53 -4.93 -13.06
CA VAL A 27 -6.79 -3.81 -12.47
C VAL A 27 -6.00 -3.04 -13.52
N GLU A 28 -5.97 -1.73 -13.38
CA GLU A 28 -5.12 -0.81 -14.14
C GLU A 28 -4.30 0.03 -13.17
N ILE A 29 -2.96 0.00 -13.28
CA ILE A 29 -2.10 0.84 -12.46
C ILE A 29 -2.05 2.24 -13.07
N LYS A 30 -2.52 3.24 -12.33
CA LYS A 30 -2.55 4.65 -12.74
C LYS A 30 -1.41 5.48 -12.16
N TRP A 31 -0.82 5.04 -11.06
CA TRP A 31 0.17 5.82 -10.32
C TRP A 31 1.31 4.95 -9.83
N TYR A 32 2.53 5.32 -10.19
CA TYR A 32 3.78 4.67 -9.79
C TYR A 32 4.55 5.63 -8.88
N GLY A 33 4.18 5.71 -7.60
CA GLY A 33 4.75 6.62 -6.62
C GLY A 33 6.17 6.25 -6.22
N SER A 34 7.06 7.24 -6.25
CA SER A 34 8.46 7.09 -5.84
C SER A 34 9.07 8.43 -5.44
N ARG A 35 9.65 8.51 -4.24
CA ARG A 35 10.37 9.73 -3.80
C ARG A 35 11.71 9.93 -4.51
N SER A 36 12.37 8.83 -4.86
CA SER A 36 13.75 8.89 -5.38
C SER A 36 13.81 9.03 -6.89
N TYR A 37 12.72 8.75 -7.62
CA TYR A 37 12.73 8.64 -9.07
C TYR A 37 11.59 9.40 -9.74
N ILE A 38 11.14 10.52 -9.13
CA ILE A 38 10.13 11.39 -9.72
C ILE A 38 10.54 11.78 -11.15
N ASP A 39 9.59 11.78 -12.09
CA ASP A 39 9.79 12.08 -13.51
C ASP A 39 10.69 11.10 -14.29
N LYS A 40 11.13 10.00 -13.69
CA LYS A 40 11.85 8.95 -14.40
C LYS A 40 10.88 7.91 -14.96
N LYS A 41 11.15 7.41 -16.16
CA LYS A 41 10.42 6.26 -16.70
C LYS A 41 10.61 5.05 -15.79
N TYR A 42 9.52 4.40 -15.39
CA TYR A 42 9.58 3.23 -14.51
C TYR A 42 10.45 2.10 -15.07
N ALA A 43 10.33 1.83 -16.39
CA ALA A 43 11.15 0.85 -17.10
C ALA A 43 12.64 1.22 -17.18
N SER A 44 13.03 2.47 -16.95
CA SER A 44 14.46 2.84 -16.87
C SER A 44 15.09 2.46 -15.54
N ILE A 45 14.27 2.26 -14.50
CA ILE A 45 14.70 1.82 -13.17
C ILE A 45 14.73 0.29 -13.12
N TYR A 46 13.69 -0.32 -13.67
CA TYR A 46 13.50 -1.77 -13.72
C TYR A 46 13.38 -2.25 -15.17
N GLN A 47 14.49 -2.65 -15.78
CA GLN A 47 14.56 -3.02 -17.20
C GLN A 47 13.67 -4.21 -17.58
N ASN A 48 13.31 -5.08 -16.63
CA ASN A 48 12.36 -6.17 -16.84
C ASN A 48 10.94 -5.70 -17.18
N PHE A 49 10.63 -4.42 -16.98
CA PHE A 49 9.36 -3.82 -17.40
C PHE A 49 9.46 -3.05 -18.73
N PHE A 50 10.58 -3.17 -19.44
CA PHE A 50 10.74 -2.56 -20.77
C PHE A 50 9.64 -3.06 -21.73
N GLN A 51 9.02 -2.14 -22.44
CA GLN A 51 7.84 -2.35 -23.30
C GLN A 51 6.55 -2.83 -22.58
N LEU A 52 6.58 -3.08 -21.28
CA LEU A 52 5.40 -3.43 -20.48
C LEU A 52 4.82 -2.22 -19.77
N VAL A 53 5.66 -1.32 -19.29
CA VAL A 53 5.28 -0.11 -18.55
C VAL A 53 5.92 1.11 -19.17
N ASP A 54 5.12 1.96 -19.82
CA ASP A 54 5.56 3.26 -20.35
C ASP A 54 5.16 4.41 -19.42
N ALA A 55 5.02 4.15 -18.13
CA ALA A 55 4.67 5.15 -17.14
C ALA A 55 5.90 5.86 -16.58
N THR A 56 5.69 7.11 -16.16
CA THR A 56 6.67 7.91 -15.43
C THR A 56 6.37 7.81 -13.93
N CYS A 57 7.40 7.71 -13.11
CA CYS A 57 7.25 7.74 -11.66
C CYS A 57 6.75 9.12 -11.20
N MET A 58 5.84 9.10 -10.25
CA MET A 58 5.21 10.27 -9.65
C MET A 58 5.61 10.39 -8.19
N ASP A 59 5.25 11.48 -7.56
CA ASP A 59 5.49 11.68 -6.13
C ASP A 59 4.57 10.79 -5.25
N ASP A 60 4.68 10.93 -3.93
CA ASP A 60 3.87 10.22 -2.94
C ASP A 60 2.69 11.07 -2.44
N ASN A 61 2.18 11.99 -3.25
CA ASN A 61 1.05 12.83 -2.86
C ASN A 61 -0.25 12.02 -2.83
N MET A 62 -0.56 11.48 -1.65
CA MET A 62 -1.71 10.60 -1.46
C MET A 62 -3.05 11.31 -1.66
N GLU A 63 -3.14 12.60 -1.37
CA GLU A 63 -4.36 13.39 -1.54
C GLU A 63 -4.69 13.54 -3.04
N ALA A 64 -3.71 13.92 -3.85
CA ALA A 64 -3.87 14.02 -5.30
C ALA A 64 -4.15 12.65 -5.96
N LEU A 65 -3.59 11.59 -5.40
CA LEU A 65 -3.78 10.21 -5.85
C LEU A 65 -5.19 9.71 -5.53
N ALA A 66 -5.72 10.03 -4.36
CA ALA A 66 -7.04 9.58 -3.90
C ALA A 66 -8.20 10.00 -4.83
N ASP A 67 -8.05 11.10 -5.56
CA ASP A 67 -9.04 11.56 -6.53
C ASP A 67 -8.96 10.84 -7.89
N GLN A 68 -7.93 10.02 -8.13
CA GLN A 68 -7.65 9.42 -9.44
C GLN A 68 -7.79 7.90 -9.46
N VAL A 69 -7.82 7.25 -8.29
CA VAL A 69 -7.79 5.79 -8.17
C VAL A 69 -8.88 5.27 -7.23
N ASP A 70 -9.16 3.98 -7.33
CA ASP A 70 -10.13 3.28 -6.47
C ASP A 70 -9.43 2.64 -5.25
N VAL A 71 -8.13 2.33 -5.39
CA VAL A 71 -7.32 1.70 -4.33
C VAL A 71 -5.90 2.22 -4.35
N ILE A 72 -5.35 2.50 -3.17
CA ILE A 72 -3.95 2.84 -2.96
C ILE A 72 -3.26 1.71 -2.20
N PHE A 73 -2.15 1.23 -2.75
CA PHE A 73 -1.23 0.34 -2.05
C PHE A 73 -0.07 1.17 -1.50
N THR A 74 0.26 0.98 -0.23
CA THR A 74 1.44 1.60 0.38
C THR A 74 2.51 0.53 0.63
N ALA A 75 3.54 0.52 -0.23
CA ALA A 75 4.71 -0.35 -0.11
C ALA A 75 5.90 0.44 0.48
N THR A 76 5.72 0.95 1.68
CA THR A 76 6.57 1.95 2.32
C THR A 76 7.16 1.44 3.64
N PRO A 77 8.21 2.08 4.18
CA PRO A 77 8.67 1.84 5.54
C PRO A 77 7.58 2.11 6.58
N GLN A 78 7.72 1.49 7.75
CA GLN A 78 6.82 1.70 8.88
C GLN A 78 6.75 3.18 9.28
N GLY A 79 5.56 3.63 9.71
CA GLY A 79 5.24 4.98 10.11
C GLY A 79 4.83 5.90 8.97
N LEU A 80 5.14 5.56 7.71
CA LEU A 80 4.82 6.44 6.59
C LEU A 80 3.34 6.37 6.21
N CYS A 81 2.77 5.17 6.08
CA CYS A 81 1.35 5.04 5.79
C CYS A 81 0.50 5.73 6.86
N ALA A 82 0.81 5.50 8.14
CA ALA A 82 0.14 6.16 9.25
C ALA A 82 0.28 7.70 9.23
N SER A 83 1.34 8.24 8.66
CA SER A 83 1.52 9.70 8.54
C SER A 83 0.75 10.33 7.38
N LEU A 84 0.37 9.54 6.38
CA LEU A 84 -0.32 10.01 5.17
C LEU A 84 -1.83 9.82 5.24
N VAL A 85 -2.30 8.80 5.96
CA VAL A 85 -3.72 8.45 6.05
C VAL A 85 -4.49 9.47 6.88
N ASN A 86 -5.62 9.93 6.34
CA ASN A 86 -6.59 10.77 7.03
C ASN A 86 -8.03 10.42 6.62
N GLU A 87 -9.01 10.99 7.29
CA GLU A 87 -10.42 10.70 7.04
C GLU A 87 -10.88 11.10 5.63
N GLU A 88 -10.35 12.21 5.11
CA GLU A 88 -10.69 12.68 3.76
C GLU A 88 -10.26 11.65 2.71
N ILE A 89 -9.03 11.13 2.80
CA ILE A 89 -8.51 10.10 1.90
C ILE A 89 -9.32 8.81 2.02
N LEU A 90 -9.58 8.33 3.25
CA LEU A 90 -10.35 7.11 3.49
C LEU A 90 -11.82 7.21 3.04
N SER A 91 -12.36 8.42 2.92
CA SER A 91 -13.70 8.63 2.37
C SER A 91 -13.77 8.48 0.85
N LYS A 92 -12.64 8.63 0.15
CA LYS A 92 -12.54 8.61 -1.32
C LYS A 92 -12.03 7.28 -1.86
N VAL A 93 -11.07 6.64 -1.18
CA VAL A 93 -10.30 5.53 -1.73
C VAL A 93 -10.03 4.47 -0.66
N LYS A 94 -9.92 3.20 -1.10
CA LYS A 94 -9.46 2.11 -0.22
C LYS A 94 -7.94 2.12 -0.11
N ILE A 95 -7.41 1.86 1.09
CA ILE A 95 -5.98 1.74 1.33
C ILE A 95 -5.63 0.31 1.72
N ILE A 96 -4.61 -0.24 1.07
CA ILE A 96 -4.00 -1.52 1.42
C ILE A 96 -2.55 -1.25 1.83
N ASP A 97 -2.31 -1.31 3.13
CA ASP A 97 -1.00 -1.02 3.70
C ASP A 97 -0.14 -2.27 3.83
N LEU A 98 1.01 -2.29 3.15
CA LEU A 98 1.97 -3.38 3.24
C LEU A 98 2.95 -3.20 4.41
N SER A 99 2.95 -2.03 5.06
CA SER A 99 3.73 -1.79 6.27
C SER A 99 3.11 -2.47 7.50
N ALA A 100 3.64 -2.22 8.67
CA ALA A 100 3.12 -2.77 9.92
C ALA A 100 2.16 -1.83 10.65
N ASP A 101 1.91 -0.62 10.12
CA ASP A 101 1.31 0.49 10.86
C ASP A 101 -0.06 0.15 11.45
N PHE A 102 -0.86 -0.66 10.77
CA PHE A 102 -2.22 -0.97 11.21
C PHE A 102 -2.45 -2.44 11.60
N ARG A 103 -1.38 -3.24 11.73
CA ARG A 103 -1.48 -4.67 12.06
C ARG A 103 -1.78 -4.93 13.53
N ILE A 104 -1.24 -4.12 14.43
CA ILE A 104 -1.28 -4.31 15.87
C ILE A 104 -2.34 -3.37 16.45
N LYS A 105 -3.36 -3.93 17.11
CA LYS A 105 -4.47 -3.13 17.68
C LYS A 105 -4.05 -2.30 18.88
N ASP A 106 -3.10 -2.76 19.68
CA ASP A 106 -2.56 -1.99 20.81
C ASP A 106 -1.45 -1.05 20.34
N VAL A 107 -1.71 0.26 20.42
CA VAL A 107 -0.75 1.31 20.04
C VAL A 107 0.55 1.21 20.82
N LYS A 108 0.49 0.93 22.12
CA LYS A 108 1.68 0.82 22.97
C LYS A 108 2.58 -0.34 22.56
N VAL A 109 1.96 -1.47 22.20
CA VAL A 109 2.67 -2.63 21.67
C VAL A 109 3.32 -2.30 20.33
N TYR A 110 2.61 -1.60 19.43
CA TYR A 110 3.20 -1.14 18.17
C TYR A 110 4.43 -0.25 18.43
N GLU A 111 4.31 0.77 19.27
CA GLU A 111 5.37 1.72 19.59
C GLU A 111 6.56 1.06 20.29
N GLU A 112 6.28 0.08 21.16
CA GLU A 112 7.33 -0.71 21.81
C GLU A 112 8.15 -1.53 20.80
N TRP A 113 7.49 -2.22 19.86
CA TRP A 113 8.18 -3.08 18.90
C TRP A 113 8.87 -2.31 17.78
N TYR A 114 8.20 -1.31 17.20
CA TYR A 114 8.72 -0.56 16.04
C TYR A 114 9.54 0.66 16.44
N LYS A 115 9.53 1.08 17.73
CA LYS A 115 10.24 2.28 18.25
C LYS A 115 9.85 3.55 17.50
N LEU A 116 8.59 3.64 17.08
CA LEU A 116 8.00 4.75 16.35
C LEU A 116 6.68 5.14 17.00
N GLU A 117 6.42 6.45 17.13
CA GLU A 117 5.12 6.96 17.53
C GLU A 117 4.11 6.74 16.39
N HIS A 118 2.94 6.16 16.71
CA HIS A 118 1.89 5.94 15.73
C HIS A 118 1.17 7.24 15.38
N LYS A 119 1.23 7.68 14.10
CA LYS A 119 0.74 9.01 13.69
C LYS A 119 -0.77 9.10 13.48
N SER A 120 -1.46 7.97 13.35
CA SER A 120 -2.92 7.91 13.14
C SER A 120 -3.59 6.78 13.93
N PRO A 121 -3.45 6.77 15.27
CA PRO A 121 -3.96 5.68 16.12
C PRO A 121 -5.49 5.53 16.04
N GLN A 122 -6.22 6.59 15.69
CA GLN A 122 -7.68 6.58 15.54
C GLN A 122 -8.18 5.60 14.46
N PHE A 123 -7.34 5.23 13.49
CA PHE A 123 -7.73 4.32 12.41
C PHE A 123 -7.34 2.86 12.67
N ILE A 124 -6.59 2.57 13.74
CA ILE A 124 -6.15 1.20 14.06
C ILE A 124 -7.35 0.29 14.29
N GLU A 125 -8.38 0.77 15.00
CA GLU A 125 -9.53 -0.07 15.36
C GLU A 125 -10.33 -0.50 14.13
N GLU A 126 -10.52 0.40 13.16
CA GLU A 126 -11.26 0.09 11.93
C GLU A 126 -10.44 -0.72 10.91
N ALA A 127 -9.12 -0.68 10.99
CA ALA A 127 -8.27 -1.40 10.05
C ALA A 127 -8.52 -2.91 10.12
N VAL A 128 -8.74 -3.54 8.97
CA VAL A 128 -8.95 -4.98 8.88
C VAL A 128 -7.64 -5.68 8.56
N TYR A 129 -7.30 -6.71 9.34
CA TYR A 129 -6.14 -7.55 9.03
C TYR A 129 -6.37 -8.35 7.74
N GLY A 130 -5.55 -8.11 6.73
CA GLY A 130 -5.76 -8.51 5.35
C GLY A 130 -5.50 -9.98 5.02
N LEU A 131 -5.57 -10.89 6.00
CA LEU A 131 -5.48 -12.33 5.77
C LEU A 131 -6.80 -12.82 5.16
N CYS A 132 -6.86 -12.83 3.83
CA CYS A 132 -8.09 -13.10 3.08
C CYS A 132 -8.64 -14.51 3.29
N GLU A 133 -7.83 -15.46 3.73
CA GLU A 133 -8.22 -16.84 4.03
C GLU A 133 -9.24 -16.90 5.18
N ILE A 134 -9.12 -15.98 6.15
CA ILE A 134 -10.00 -15.94 7.33
C ILE A 134 -10.87 -14.68 7.40
N ASN A 135 -10.44 -13.56 6.84
CA ASN A 135 -11.10 -12.25 6.96
C ASN A 135 -11.71 -11.73 5.65
N ARG A 136 -11.98 -12.61 4.67
CA ARG A 136 -12.40 -12.22 3.31
C ARG A 136 -13.58 -11.26 3.27
N GLU A 137 -14.62 -11.52 4.05
CA GLU A 137 -15.84 -10.68 4.02
C GLU A 137 -15.63 -9.31 4.68
N ASP A 138 -14.76 -9.22 5.66
CA ASP A 138 -14.41 -7.95 6.31
C ASP A 138 -13.47 -7.13 5.41
N VAL A 139 -12.50 -7.77 4.76
CA VAL A 139 -11.60 -7.12 3.78
C VAL A 139 -12.39 -6.51 2.61
N LYS A 140 -13.44 -7.17 2.12
CA LYS A 140 -14.30 -6.62 1.06
C LYS A 140 -14.95 -5.29 1.45
N LYS A 141 -15.32 -5.13 2.72
CA LYS A 141 -16.00 -3.96 3.26
C LYS A 141 -15.05 -2.88 3.75
N ALA A 142 -13.82 -3.26 4.08
CA ALA A 142 -12.83 -2.38 4.66
C ALA A 142 -12.46 -1.23 3.70
N ARG A 143 -12.22 -0.07 4.27
CA ARG A 143 -11.57 1.07 3.59
C ARG A 143 -10.08 1.15 3.91
N LEU A 144 -9.64 0.51 5.00
CA LEU A 144 -8.24 0.38 5.40
C LEU A 144 -7.92 -1.09 5.69
N VAL A 145 -6.97 -1.66 4.95
CA VAL A 145 -6.54 -3.04 5.08
C VAL A 145 -5.08 -3.08 5.51
N ALA A 146 -4.79 -3.72 6.62
CA ALA A 146 -3.44 -4.01 7.09
C ALA A 146 -2.96 -5.35 6.51
N ASN A 147 -2.14 -5.30 5.46
CA ASN A 147 -1.65 -6.51 4.80
C ASN A 147 -0.77 -7.35 5.76
N PRO A 148 -0.91 -8.68 5.80
CA PRO A 148 -0.10 -9.56 6.66
C PRO A 148 1.40 -9.42 6.46
N GLY A 149 2.16 -9.71 7.51
CA GLY A 149 3.63 -9.77 7.43
C GLY A 149 4.11 -10.96 6.59
N CYS A 150 5.31 -10.82 6.00
CA CYS A 150 5.87 -11.82 5.08
C CYS A 150 6.21 -13.17 5.73
N TYR A 151 6.43 -13.20 7.07
CA TYR A 151 6.76 -14.45 7.79
C TYR A 151 5.53 -15.21 8.31
N LEU A 152 4.33 -14.72 8.08
CA LEU A 152 3.11 -15.37 8.58
C LEU A 152 3.00 -16.83 8.15
N SER A 153 3.32 -17.14 6.90
CA SER A 153 3.28 -18.50 6.37
C SER A 153 4.39 -19.40 6.93
N LEU A 154 5.50 -18.84 7.38
CA LEU A 154 6.64 -19.59 7.89
C LEU A 154 6.47 -20.03 9.36
N ILE A 155 5.63 -19.34 10.12
CA ILE A 155 5.39 -19.66 11.54
C ILE A 155 4.52 -20.93 11.68
N HIS A 156 3.77 -21.28 10.66
CA HIS A 156 2.81 -22.39 10.67
C HIS A 156 3.26 -23.64 9.90
N ILE A 157 4.54 -23.71 9.51
CA ILE A 157 5.13 -24.87 8.85
C ILE A 157 5.72 -25.83 9.90
#